data_cb3fd59d4dbf5f94ca071476e7bff1ac
#
_entry.id   cb3fd59d4dbf5f94ca071476e7bff1ac
#
_cell.length_a   1.000
_cell.length_b   1.000
_cell.length_c   1.000
_cell.angle_alpha   90.00
_cell.angle_beta   90.00
_cell.angle_gamma   90.00
#
_symmetry.space_group_name_H-M   'P 1'
#
loop_
_entity.id
_entity.type
_entity.pdbx_description
1 polymer ?
#
loop_
_entity_poly.entity_id
_entity_poly.type
_entity_poly.pdbx_seq_one_letter_code
_entity_poly.pdbx_strand_id
1 'polypeptide(L)'
;TLSEKQRKKEILKEEYRNGEWYADDIRRVYAGNIPKVDCWCFGFPCFAKGTYILTEKGYIPIENVSVGDKVLTHKGRWRKVTATMRRDGARLWDVNGFGILPTRTTAEHPYYVTKPDQPMEFKKVEQLDDSWYSTMVLPNAESDGYSKEMWWIIGRYLADGWRVERKDRPSGGRIVFAISDDKRAEFEQRLREAKLHGTYTKERTCGKYHVCNNQLYEYLEKFGKYAHGKRIPREALCLPREKAKYFFDGYMSGDGRSDREEATSTSAAIILGMCIIAQRLGKPVPAVYHTKRDEKCIIQGRECRQRDTYTFRISKRSVKGHYRGRYVCRELYQPTKSDDFGTVYNISVEEDESYIANGAIVHNCQDISVAGKQLGFQGNRSSLFFRVMYLVGQLKEEDKPTYLFIENVKNLLSVNGGWDFARLLIEMEQQGYDAEWQVLNSKDFGVPQNRERCFIIGHLRGRSTSKVFPIEGTDGKNSVSLNLFGLIDGKNSQKDRVYSQDGLAPTVSTCGGGNTEPKVPIIFDTS
;
A
#
# COMPACT_ATOMS: atom_id res chain seq x y z
N THR A 1 21.71 4.04 -25.96
CA THR A 1 20.99 2.98 -26.72
C THR A 1 21.86 1.75 -26.74
N LEU A 2 21.45 0.71 -26.02
CA LEU A 2 22.13 -0.59 -26.03
C LEU A 2 22.11 -1.16 -27.44
N SER A 3 23.20 -1.78 -27.89
CA SER A 3 23.26 -2.48 -29.15
C SER A 3 22.28 -3.66 -29.15
N GLU A 4 21.80 -4.10 -30.32
CA GLU A 4 20.89 -5.26 -30.43
C GLU A 4 21.45 -6.51 -29.74
N LYS A 5 22.78 -6.68 -29.75
CA LYS A 5 23.49 -7.77 -29.10
C LYS A 5 23.50 -7.64 -27.56
N GLN A 6 23.53 -6.39 -27.04
CA GLN A 6 23.41 -6.11 -25.60
C GLN A 6 21.96 -6.23 -25.13
N ARG A 7 20.97 -5.81 -25.94
CA ARG A 7 19.55 -6.04 -25.67
C ARG A 7 19.22 -7.52 -25.60
N LYS A 8 19.72 -8.33 -26.55
CA LYS A 8 19.59 -9.78 -26.51
C LYS A 8 20.24 -10.40 -25.28
N LYS A 9 21.40 -9.89 -24.83
CA LYS A 9 22.06 -10.37 -23.60
C LYS A 9 21.35 -9.99 -22.32
N GLU A 10 20.72 -8.81 -22.24
CA GLU A 10 19.95 -8.40 -21.06
C GLU A 10 18.59 -9.08 -20.97
N ILE A 11 17.95 -9.32 -22.11
CA ILE A 11 16.68 -10.05 -22.21
C ILE A 11 16.90 -11.57 -22.04
N LEU A 12 18.06 -12.08 -22.43
CA LEU A 12 18.45 -13.50 -22.42
C LEU A 12 19.15 -13.96 -21.13
N LYS A 13 18.83 -13.38 -19.97
CA LYS A 13 19.18 -13.98 -18.68
C LYS A 13 18.47 -15.35 -18.52
N GLU A 14 18.66 -15.99 -17.39
CA GLU A 14 18.18 -17.37 -17.14
C GLU A 14 16.71 -17.64 -17.51
N GLU A 15 15.86 -16.63 -17.51
CA GLU A 15 14.44 -16.69 -17.87
C GLU A 15 14.17 -17.13 -19.32
N TYR A 16 15.02 -16.74 -20.27
CA TYR A 16 14.88 -17.21 -21.67
C TYR A 16 15.28 -18.68 -21.85
N ARG A 17 16.07 -19.25 -20.94
CA ARG A 17 16.41 -20.67 -20.98
C ARG A 17 15.20 -21.58 -20.81
N ASN A 18 14.08 -21.05 -20.27
CA ASN A 18 12.82 -21.75 -20.08
C ASN A 18 11.81 -21.48 -21.22
N GLY A 19 12.23 -20.82 -22.32
CA GLY A 19 11.36 -20.52 -23.45
C GLY A 19 10.48 -19.27 -23.27
N GLU A 20 10.68 -18.45 -22.25
CA GLU A 20 9.94 -17.22 -22.00
C GLU A 20 10.69 -15.99 -22.54
N TRP A 21 9.96 -15.07 -23.19
CA TRP A 21 10.45 -13.76 -23.60
C TRP A 21 9.77 -12.66 -22.78
N TYR A 22 10.57 -11.75 -22.28
CA TYR A 22 10.12 -10.70 -21.38
C TYR A 22 10.44 -9.29 -21.94
N ALA A 23 9.47 -8.38 -21.86
CA ALA A 23 9.64 -6.97 -22.19
C ALA A 23 9.07 -6.08 -21.08
N ASP A 24 9.85 -5.08 -20.66
CA ASP A 24 9.49 -4.15 -19.58
C ASP A 24 8.24 -3.30 -19.90
N ASP A 25 8.10 -2.86 -21.16
CA ASP A 25 7.00 -2.00 -21.60
C ASP A 25 6.60 -2.34 -23.03
N ILE A 26 5.41 -2.88 -23.18
CA ILE A 26 4.87 -3.29 -24.48
C ILE A 26 4.74 -2.14 -25.48
N ARG A 27 4.66 -0.88 -25.04
CA ARG A 27 4.61 0.29 -25.93
C ARG A 27 5.93 0.58 -26.63
N ARG A 28 7.04 0.09 -26.08
CA ARG A 28 8.40 0.20 -26.64
C ARG A 28 8.81 -1.01 -27.45
N VAL A 29 7.99 -2.04 -27.45
CA VAL A 29 8.23 -3.24 -28.23
C VAL A 29 7.94 -2.95 -29.70
N TYR A 30 8.86 -3.35 -30.58
CA TYR A 30 8.69 -3.38 -32.02
C TYR A 30 8.34 -4.83 -32.42
N ALA A 31 7.35 -5.00 -33.26
CA ALA A 31 6.89 -6.33 -33.69
C ALA A 31 8.03 -7.21 -34.20
N GLY A 32 8.96 -6.67 -35.00
CA GLY A 32 10.13 -7.37 -35.49
C GLY A 32 11.16 -7.83 -34.42
N ASN A 33 11.03 -7.41 -33.18
CA ASN A 33 11.89 -7.82 -32.07
C ASN A 33 11.24 -8.89 -31.20
N ILE A 34 9.98 -9.22 -31.44
CA ILE A 34 9.26 -10.24 -30.68
C ILE A 34 9.60 -11.60 -31.28
N PRO A 35 10.10 -12.54 -30.48
CA PRO A 35 10.31 -13.90 -30.96
C PRO A 35 8.96 -14.55 -31.31
N LYS A 36 8.97 -15.45 -32.24
CA LYS A 36 7.80 -16.29 -32.54
C LYS A 36 7.45 -17.11 -31.31
N VAL A 37 6.23 -16.98 -30.83
CA VAL A 37 5.74 -17.66 -29.61
C VAL A 37 4.30 -18.11 -29.84
N ASP A 38 3.90 -19.17 -29.17
CA ASP A 38 2.57 -19.74 -29.33
C ASP A 38 1.51 -18.99 -28.53
N CYS A 39 1.89 -18.30 -27.42
CA CYS A 39 0.96 -17.61 -26.56
C CYS A 39 1.54 -16.29 -25.99
N TRP A 40 0.71 -15.26 -25.93
CA TRP A 40 1.03 -13.98 -25.29
C TRP A 40 0.22 -13.76 -24.00
N CYS A 41 0.92 -13.36 -22.91
CA CYS A 41 0.34 -13.01 -21.62
C CYS A 41 0.87 -11.65 -21.13
N PHE A 42 0.09 -10.84 -20.40
CA PHE A 42 0.51 -9.51 -19.92
C PHE A 42 -0.04 -9.14 -18.54
N GLY A 43 0.63 -8.19 -17.84
CA GLY A 43 0.32 -7.79 -16.46
C GLY A 43 0.61 -6.31 -16.13
N PHE A 44 0.38 -5.86 -14.87
CA PHE A 44 0.21 -4.46 -14.44
C PHE A 44 1.26 -3.93 -13.42
N PRO A 45 1.42 -2.55 -13.24
CA PRO A 45 2.41 -1.93 -12.35
C PRO A 45 2.11 -2.07 -10.86
N CYS A 46 3.16 -2.22 -10.00
CA CYS A 46 3.03 -2.53 -8.58
C CYS A 46 4.21 -2.02 -7.72
N PHE A 47 4.06 -2.04 -6.37
CA PHE A 47 5.07 -1.75 -5.36
C PHE A 47 5.58 -2.98 -4.63
N ALA A 48 6.86 -2.99 -4.23
CA ALA A 48 7.40 -4.04 -3.38
C ALA A 48 6.78 -4.03 -1.98
N LYS A 49 6.80 -5.20 -1.34
CA LYS A 49 6.41 -5.39 0.07
C LYS A 49 7.12 -4.39 0.98
N GLY A 50 6.40 -3.90 2.02
CA GLY A 50 6.93 -2.94 2.99
C GLY A 50 6.84 -1.48 2.55
N THR A 51 6.28 -1.15 1.38
CA THR A 51 5.98 0.23 0.98
C THR A 51 4.84 0.77 1.84
N TYR A 52 5.08 1.90 2.54
CA TYR A 52 4.10 2.49 3.45
C TYR A 52 3.07 3.35 2.71
N ILE A 53 1.79 3.02 2.86
CA ILE A 53 0.66 3.74 2.28
C ILE A 53 -0.01 4.60 3.35
N LEU A 54 -0.30 5.87 3.03
CA LEU A 54 -1.01 6.77 3.93
C LEU A 54 -2.52 6.48 3.91
N THR A 55 -2.98 5.85 4.97
CA THR A 55 -4.40 5.53 5.20
C THR A 55 -4.99 6.39 6.32
N GLU A 56 -6.31 6.31 6.52
CA GLU A 56 -6.98 6.94 7.68
C GLU A 56 -6.47 6.39 9.04
N LYS A 57 -5.91 5.19 9.05
CA LYS A 57 -5.25 4.58 10.22
C LYS A 57 -3.82 5.09 10.43
N GLY A 58 -3.31 5.97 9.57
CA GLY A 58 -1.91 6.38 9.46
C GLY A 58 -1.17 5.59 8.38
N TYR A 59 0.15 5.71 8.33
CA TYR A 59 0.96 4.92 7.40
C TYR A 59 0.98 3.45 7.81
N ILE A 60 0.65 2.57 6.87
CA ILE A 60 0.73 1.11 7.03
C ILE A 60 1.40 0.48 5.80
N PRO A 61 2.10 -0.66 5.92
CA PRO A 61 2.66 -1.37 4.77
C PRO A 61 1.57 -1.76 3.77
N ILE A 62 1.89 -1.71 2.47
CA ILE A 62 0.93 -1.95 1.38
C ILE A 62 0.28 -3.33 1.45
N GLU A 63 1.01 -4.35 1.90
CA GLU A 63 0.51 -5.71 2.10
C GLU A 63 -0.54 -5.82 3.21
N ASN A 64 -0.67 -4.80 4.07
CA ASN A 64 -1.63 -4.72 5.16
C ASN A 64 -2.81 -3.78 4.85
N VAL A 65 -2.84 -3.17 3.67
CA VAL A 65 -3.97 -2.35 3.20
C VAL A 65 -5.10 -3.26 2.76
N SER A 66 -6.30 -2.96 3.20
CA SER A 66 -7.50 -3.76 2.93
C SER A 66 -8.54 -2.98 2.13
N VAL A 67 -9.37 -3.71 1.40
CA VAL A 67 -10.56 -3.12 0.76
C VAL A 67 -11.44 -2.46 1.83
N GLY A 68 -11.87 -1.23 1.55
CA GLY A 68 -12.64 -0.40 2.48
C GLY A 68 -11.80 0.59 3.31
N ASP A 69 -10.48 0.40 3.44
CA ASP A 69 -9.59 1.41 4.02
C ASP A 69 -9.66 2.70 3.20
N LYS A 70 -9.52 3.86 3.85
CA LYS A 70 -9.45 5.13 3.13
C LYS A 70 -8.02 5.62 3.05
N VAL A 71 -7.61 6.06 1.86
CA VAL A 71 -6.30 6.62 1.56
C VAL A 71 -6.41 8.07 1.13
N LEU A 72 -5.36 8.87 1.37
CA LEU A 72 -5.30 10.25 0.92
C LEU A 72 -4.87 10.31 -0.55
N THR A 73 -5.69 10.96 -1.39
CA THR A 73 -5.48 11.04 -2.84
C THR A 73 -4.73 12.33 -3.23
N HIS A 74 -4.28 12.44 -4.50
CA HIS A 74 -3.64 13.65 -5.03
C HIS A 74 -4.51 14.91 -4.92
N LYS A 75 -5.84 14.76 -4.87
CA LYS A 75 -6.78 15.89 -4.66
C LYS A 75 -6.95 16.26 -3.18
N GLY A 76 -6.23 15.58 -2.26
CA GLY A 76 -6.32 15.82 -0.82
C GLY A 76 -7.64 15.36 -0.22
N ARG A 77 -8.29 14.39 -0.82
CA ARG A 77 -9.53 13.76 -0.35
C ARG A 77 -9.22 12.35 0.14
N TRP A 78 -9.94 11.92 1.16
CA TRP A 78 -9.88 10.53 1.63
C TRP A 78 -10.86 9.69 0.80
N ARG A 79 -10.36 8.66 0.10
CA ARG A 79 -11.12 7.77 -0.77
C ARG A 79 -10.89 6.32 -0.40
N LYS A 80 -11.93 5.49 -0.62
CA LYS A 80 -11.88 4.06 -0.27
C LYS A 80 -10.97 3.30 -1.21
N VAL A 81 -10.27 2.34 -0.65
CA VAL A 81 -9.62 1.26 -1.39
C VAL A 81 -10.70 0.28 -1.84
N THR A 82 -10.78 0.03 -3.13
CA THR A 82 -11.80 -0.81 -3.76
C THR A 82 -11.29 -2.19 -4.15
N ALA A 83 -9.98 -2.33 -4.34
CA ALA A 83 -9.32 -3.62 -4.58
C ALA A 83 -7.87 -3.58 -4.11
N THR A 84 -7.34 -4.78 -3.80
CA THR A 84 -5.91 -5.00 -3.53
C THR A 84 -5.40 -6.08 -4.48
N MET A 85 -4.16 -5.94 -4.93
CA MET A 85 -3.53 -6.85 -5.89
C MET A 85 -2.15 -7.27 -5.39
N ARG A 86 -1.77 -8.51 -5.70
CA ARG A 86 -0.45 -9.08 -5.45
C ARG A 86 0.02 -9.79 -6.71
N ARG A 87 1.31 -9.66 -7.03
CA ARG A 87 1.99 -10.39 -8.11
C ARG A 87 3.40 -10.76 -7.66
N ASP A 88 3.84 -11.95 -7.99
CA ASP A 88 5.20 -12.42 -7.75
C ASP A 88 6.07 -12.25 -9.00
N GLY A 89 7.40 -12.22 -8.84
CA GLY A 89 8.36 -12.20 -9.93
C GLY A 89 8.43 -10.89 -10.74
N ALA A 90 8.04 -9.75 -10.16
CA ALA A 90 8.17 -8.46 -10.84
C ALA A 90 9.58 -7.88 -10.71
N ARG A 91 10.14 -7.37 -11.81
CA ARG A 91 11.41 -6.63 -11.79
C ARG A 91 11.23 -5.27 -11.15
N LEU A 92 12.16 -4.90 -10.27
CA LEU A 92 12.06 -3.71 -9.43
C LEU A 92 12.98 -2.58 -9.92
N TRP A 93 12.57 -1.36 -9.59
CA TRP A 93 13.32 -0.13 -9.69
C TRP A 93 13.39 0.52 -8.32
N ASP A 94 14.54 1.09 -7.99
CA ASP A 94 14.75 1.85 -6.76
C ASP A 94 14.50 3.33 -7.02
N VAL A 95 13.52 3.91 -6.31
CA VAL A 95 13.18 5.33 -6.35
C VAL A 95 13.53 5.95 -5.01
N ASN A 96 14.44 6.92 -5.04
CA ASN A 96 14.93 7.65 -3.89
C ASN A 96 14.75 9.16 -4.10
N GLY A 97 14.72 9.92 -3.02
CA GLY A 97 14.60 11.37 -3.08
C GLY A 97 14.71 12.03 -1.71
N PHE A 98 14.75 13.35 -1.71
CA PHE A 98 14.78 14.11 -0.48
C PHE A 98 13.46 13.99 0.29
N GLY A 99 13.52 13.66 1.56
CA GLY A 99 12.35 13.66 2.45
C GLY A 99 11.27 12.60 2.13
N ILE A 100 11.60 11.60 1.34
CA ILE A 100 10.79 10.40 1.09
C ILE A 100 11.58 9.17 1.54
N LEU A 101 10.88 8.08 1.85
CA LEU A 101 11.56 6.81 2.09
C LEU A 101 11.91 6.13 0.76
N PRO A 102 13.05 5.39 0.71
CA PRO A 102 13.38 4.55 -0.42
C PRO A 102 12.20 3.66 -0.81
N THR A 103 11.90 3.61 -2.09
CA THR A 103 10.73 2.88 -2.61
C THR A 103 11.17 1.96 -3.73
N ARG A 104 10.75 0.70 -3.68
CA ARG A 104 10.97 -0.29 -4.73
C ARG A 104 9.65 -0.53 -5.47
N THR A 105 9.68 -0.34 -6.78
CA THR A 105 8.48 -0.36 -7.62
C THR A 105 8.81 -0.86 -9.02
N THR A 106 7.79 -1.14 -9.81
CA THR A 106 7.97 -1.49 -11.23
C THR A 106 8.22 -0.24 -12.09
N ALA A 107 8.86 -0.40 -13.24
CA ALA A 107 9.28 0.68 -14.15
C ALA A 107 8.14 1.61 -14.57
N GLU A 108 6.99 1.02 -14.83
CA GLU A 108 5.80 1.68 -15.35
C GLU A 108 4.95 2.38 -14.29
N HIS A 109 5.32 2.31 -13.01
CA HIS A 109 4.52 2.89 -11.93
C HIS A 109 4.51 4.43 -12.01
N PRO A 110 3.31 5.10 -12.06
CA PRO A 110 3.27 6.53 -12.24
C PRO A 110 3.39 7.28 -10.90
N TYR A 111 4.30 8.23 -10.84
CA TYR A 111 4.47 9.23 -9.77
C TYR A 111 3.89 10.58 -10.20
N TYR A 112 3.23 11.27 -9.28
CA TYR A 112 2.76 12.64 -9.50
C TYR A 112 3.92 13.60 -9.23
N VAL A 113 4.46 14.18 -10.29
CA VAL A 113 5.72 14.92 -10.28
C VAL A 113 5.59 16.29 -10.94
N THR A 114 6.56 17.16 -10.69
CA THR A 114 6.66 18.47 -11.32
C THR A 114 8.11 18.84 -11.58
N LYS A 115 8.33 19.81 -12.45
CA LYS A 115 9.58 20.58 -12.55
C LYS A 115 9.31 22.04 -12.14
N PRO A 116 10.35 22.85 -11.85
CA PRO A 116 10.16 24.28 -11.63
C PRO A 116 9.33 24.89 -12.78
N ASP A 117 8.32 25.68 -12.40
CA ASP A 117 7.42 26.40 -13.31
C ASP A 117 6.60 25.54 -14.30
N GLN A 118 6.57 24.23 -14.13
CA GLN A 118 5.77 23.32 -14.93
C GLN A 118 4.54 22.81 -14.16
N PRO A 119 3.44 22.44 -14.84
CA PRO A 119 2.31 21.80 -14.19
C PRO A 119 2.71 20.46 -13.57
N MET A 120 1.95 20.02 -12.57
CA MET A 120 2.09 18.68 -11.99
C MET A 120 1.44 17.66 -12.91
N GLU A 121 2.13 16.55 -13.16
CA GLU A 121 1.67 15.48 -14.03
C GLU A 121 2.06 14.09 -13.50
N PHE A 122 1.39 13.04 -13.97
CA PHE A 122 1.79 11.67 -13.68
C PHE A 122 2.81 11.18 -14.71
N LYS A 123 4.00 10.79 -14.24
CA LYS A 123 5.05 10.18 -15.05
C LYS A 123 5.50 8.86 -14.47
N LYS A 124 5.84 7.93 -15.35
CA LYS A 124 6.37 6.62 -14.97
C LYS A 124 7.79 6.74 -14.43
N VAL A 125 8.14 5.82 -13.53
CA VAL A 125 9.47 5.76 -12.93
C VAL A 125 10.58 5.73 -13.98
N GLU A 126 10.43 4.96 -15.04
CA GLU A 126 11.40 4.87 -16.13
C GLU A 126 11.60 6.16 -16.96
N GLN A 127 10.71 7.14 -16.78
CA GLN A 127 10.74 8.45 -17.44
C GLN A 127 11.26 9.57 -16.53
N LEU A 128 11.57 9.23 -15.27
CA LEU A 128 12.04 10.17 -14.27
C LEU A 128 13.56 10.25 -14.29
N ASP A 129 14.05 11.43 -13.97
CA ASP A 129 15.45 11.74 -13.72
C ASP A 129 15.56 12.65 -12.47
N ASP A 130 16.74 13.11 -12.14
CA ASP A 130 17.02 13.99 -10.99
C ASP A 130 16.56 15.45 -11.17
N SER A 131 16.01 15.81 -12.32
CA SER A 131 15.39 17.12 -12.58
C SER A 131 13.93 17.20 -12.10
N TRP A 132 13.33 16.08 -11.70
CA TRP A 132 11.95 16.00 -11.23
C TRP A 132 11.83 16.12 -9.71
N TYR A 133 10.70 16.66 -9.28
CA TYR A 133 10.28 16.71 -7.88
C TYR A 133 9.07 15.80 -7.68
N SER A 134 9.14 14.89 -6.72
CA SER A 134 7.96 14.17 -6.25
C SER A 134 7.04 15.11 -5.48
N THR A 135 5.76 14.86 -5.52
CA THR A 135 4.77 15.69 -4.83
C THR A 135 4.05 14.93 -3.74
N MET A 136 3.62 15.64 -2.72
CA MET A 136 2.70 15.15 -1.68
C MET A 136 1.70 16.26 -1.35
N VAL A 137 0.43 15.90 -1.21
CA VAL A 137 -0.61 16.84 -0.77
C VAL A 137 -0.76 16.78 0.75
N LEU A 138 -0.87 17.93 1.40
CA LEU A 138 -1.15 17.99 2.82
C LEU A 138 -2.66 17.82 3.08
N PRO A 139 -3.06 17.01 4.09
CA PRO A 139 -4.44 16.84 4.45
C PRO A 139 -5.02 18.15 5.03
N ASN A 140 -6.33 18.34 4.85
CA ASN A 140 -7.05 19.48 5.42
C ASN A 140 -7.15 19.36 6.94
N ALA A 141 -7.35 20.50 7.61
CA ALA A 141 -7.68 20.49 9.02
C ALA A 141 -9.10 19.96 9.24
N GLU A 142 -9.26 19.18 10.31
CA GLU A 142 -10.55 18.65 10.76
C GLU A 142 -10.72 18.99 12.25
N SER A 143 -11.98 19.12 12.69
CA SER A 143 -12.27 19.31 14.12
C SER A 143 -12.10 17.99 14.88
N ASP A 144 -11.72 18.09 16.13
CA ASP A 144 -11.59 16.95 17.04
C ASP A 144 -12.13 17.31 18.45
N GLY A 145 -12.37 16.30 19.29
CA GLY A 145 -12.97 16.46 20.62
C GLY A 145 -11.98 16.72 21.77
N TYR A 146 -10.66 16.64 21.54
CA TYR A 146 -9.68 16.82 22.61
C TYR A 146 -9.13 18.24 22.67
N SER A 147 -8.73 18.69 23.89
CA SER A 147 -8.02 19.95 24.08
C SER A 147 -6.60 19.88 23.52
N LYS A 148 -5.97 21.02 23.31
CA LYS A 148 -4.58 21.09 22.85
C LYS A 148 -3.60 20.47 23.86
N GLU A 149 -3.87 20.62 25.15
CA GLU A 149 -3.08 20.03 26.23
C GLU A 149 -3.14 18.50 26.17
N MET A 150 -4.32 17.92 25.92
CA MET A 150 -4.47 16.48 25.72
C MET A 150 -3.68 16.02 24.50
N TRP A 151 -3.65 16.80 23.43
CA TRP A 151 -2.84 16.47 22.24
C TRP A 151 -1.33 16.50 22.52
N TRP A 152 -0.87 17.34 23.46
CA TRP A 152 0.52 17.26 23.90
C TRP A 152 0.81 15.91 24.59
N ILE A 153 -0.08 15.45 25.48
CA ILE A 153 0.05 14.14 26.15
C ILE A 153 0.03 12.99 25.14
N ILE A 154 -0.84 13.07 24.12
CA ILE A 154 -0.90 12.06 23.05
C ILE A 154 0.40 12.06 22.23
N GLY A 155 0.96 13.22 21.90
CA GLY A 155 2.27 13.34 21.27
C GLY A 155 3.39 12.69 22.10
N ARG A 156 3.42 12.98 23.40
CA ARG A 156 4.36 12.38 24.35
C ARG A 156 4.20 10.86 24.46
N TYR A 157 2.95 10.36 24.39
CA TYR A 157 2.68 8.92 24.35
C TYR A 157 3.34 8.22 23.15
N LEU A 158 3.36 8.85 22.00
CA LEU A 158 4.02 8.27 20.82
C LEU A 158 5.52 8.06 21.05
N ALA A 159 6.18 8.99 21.73
CA ALA A 159 7.59 8.88 22.08
C ALA A 159 7.81 7.79 23.16
N ASP A 160 7.40 8.04 24.37
CA ASP A 160 7.80 7.29 25.56
C ASP A 160 6.65 6.58 26.29
N GLY A 161 5.46 6.50 25.70
CA GLY A 161 4.28 5.89 26.32
C GLY A 161 3.98 4.47 25.82
N TRP A 162 3.29 3.69 26.64
CA TRP A 162 2.69 2.42 26.23
C TRP A 162 1.44 2.12 27.03
N ARG A 163 0.62 1.20 26.55
CA ARG A 163 -0.60 0.74 27.20
C ARG A 163 -0.35 -0.59 27.91
N VAL A 164 -0.91 -0.74 29.11
CA VAL A 164 -0.88 -1.98 29.91
C VAL A 164 -2.30 -2.40 30.22
N GLU A 165 -2.68 -3.59 29.79
CA GLU A 165 -3.96 -4.21 30.10
C GLU A 165 -4.03 -4.57 31.59
N ARG A 166 -5.19 -4.40 32.19
CA ARG A 166 -5.45 -4.85 33.56
C ARG A 166 -6.10 -6.20 33.53
N LYS A 167 -5.45 -7.21 34.16
CA LYS A 167 -5.97 -8.58 34.26
C LYS A 167 -7.24 -8.67 35.11
N ASP A 168 -7.39 -7.75 36.07
CA ASP A 168 -8.50 -7.67 37.02
C ASP A 168 -9.74 -6.93 36.51
N ARG A 169 -9.63 -6.23 35.37
CA ARG A 169 -10.75 -5.50 34.74
C ARG A 169 -10.64 -5.57 33.23
N PRO A 170 -11.47 -6.37 32.55
CA PRO A 170 -11.43 -6.53 31.09
C PRO A 170 -11.70 -5.23 30.31
N SER A 171 -12.43 -4.28 30.89
CA SER A 171 -12.72 -2.97 30.31
C SER A 171 -11.84 -1.90 30.93
N GLY A 172 -10.65 -1.68 30.37
CA GLY A 172 -9.76 -0.60 30.77
C GLY A 172 -8.33 -1.03 31.05
N GLY A 173 -7.43 -0.07 31.08
CA GLY A 173 -6.01 -0.30 31.26
C GLY A 173 -5.30 0.89 31.87
N ARG A 174 -3.98 0.79 31.97
CA ARG A 174 -3.11 1.89 32.38
C ARG A 174 -2.31 2.38 31.18
N ILE A 175 -2.18 3.69 31.09
CA ILE A 175 -1.24 4.35 30.18
C ILE A 175 0.02 4.61 30.99
N VAL A 176 1.16 4.17 30.52
CA VAL A 176 2.43 4.31 31.21
C VAL A 176 3.36 5.17 30.36
N PHE A 177 4.08 6.08 31.01
CA PHE A 177 5.09 6.94 30.38
C PHE A 177 6.43 6.74 31.09
N ALA A 178 7.50 6.57 30.32
CA ALA A 178 8.87 6.64 30.84
C ALA A 178 9.33 8.09 30.80
N ILE A 179 9.65 8.67 31.97
CA ILE A 179 10.02 10.07 32.08
C ILE A 179 11.34 10.18 32.86
N SER A 180 12.33 10.81 32.26
CA SER A 180 13.59 11.13 32.93
C SER A 180 13.40 12.22 34.01
N ASP A 181 14.26 12.23 35.00
CA ASP A 181 14.11 13.15 36.17
C ASP A 181 14.14 14.62 35.74
N ASP A 182 14.92 14.99 34.74
CA ASP A 182 15.01 16.36 34.20
C ASP A 182 13.71 16.85 33.52
N LYS A 183 12.93 15.93 32.95
CA LYS A 183 11.65 16.24 32.25
C LYS A 183 10.41 16.07 33.15
N ARG A 184 10.63 15.68 34.42
CA ARG A 184 9.55 15.33 35.33
C ARG A 184 8.62 16.51 35.64
N ALA A 185 9.17 17.64 36.00
CA ALA A 185 8.40 18.83 36.40
C ALA A 185 7.51 19.34 35.24
N GLU A 186 8.05 19.37 34.01
CA GLU A 186 7.29 19.74 32.82
C GLU A 186 6.15 18.73 32.57
N PHE A 187 6.43 17.43 32.65
CA PHE A 187 5.42 16.42 32.42
C PHE A 187 4.27 16.46 33.42
N GLU A 188 4.58 16.66 34.70
CA GLU A 188 3.56 16.83 35.74
C GLU A 188 2.69 18.07 35.52
N GLN A 189 3.28 19.18 35.07
CA GLN A 189 2.53 20.38 34.70
C GLN A 189 1.58 20.06 33.50
N ARG A 190 2.08 19.41 32.46
CA ARG A 190 1.27 19.03 31.29
C ARG A 190 0.12 18.09 31.65
N LEU A 191 0.33 17.14 32.57
CA LEU A 191 -0.75 16.28 33.08
C LEU A 191 -1.86 17.10 33.73
N ARG A 192 -1.48 18.06 34.61
CA ARG A 192 -2.46 18.95 35.27
C ARG A 192 -3.24 19.80 34.25
N GLU A 193 -2.55 20.39 33.26
CA GLU A 193 -3.17 21.18 32.21
C GLU A 193 -4.16 20.34 31.40
N ALA A 194 -3.84 19.07 31.11
CA ALA A 194 -4.70 18.10 30.44
C ALA A 194 -5.80 17.50 31.32
N LYS A 195 -5.88 17.93 32.60
CA LYS A 195 -6.81 17.39 33.62
C LYS A 195 -6.67 15.87 33.82
N LEU A 196 -5.45 15.38 33.75
CA LEU A 196 -5.10 13.97 33.97
C LEU A 196 -4.38 13.82 35.31
N HIS A 197 -4.64 12.71 36.00
CA HIS A 197 -3.94 12.32 37.22
C HIS A 197 -3.05 11.11 36.91
N GLY A 198 -1.81 11.17 37.37
CA GLY A 198 -0.83 10.11 37.24
C GLY A 198 -0.15 9.77 38.54
N THR A 199 0.14 8.51 38.78
CA THR A 199 0.94 8.03 39.91
C THR A 199 2.36 7.80 39.43
N TYR A 200 3.33 8.39 40.13
CA TYR A 200 4.75 8.24 39.82
C TYR A 200 5.37 7.07 40.58
N THR A 201 6.17 6.29 39.91
CA THR A 201 7.00 5.23 40.47
C THR A 201 8.44 5.43 39.99
N LYS A 202 9.37 5.60 40.94
CA LYS A 202 10.80 5.72 40.60
C LYS A 202 11.38 4.33 40.31
N GLU A 203 12.10 4.21 39.20
CA GLU A 203 12.89 3.04 38.86
C GLU A 203 14.37 3.39 38.72
N ARG A 204 15.23 2.39 38.51
CA ARG A 204 16.69 2.56 38.56
C ARG A 204 17.24 3.60 37.54
N THR A 205 16.65 3.65 36.33
CA THR A 205 17.16 4.49 35.22
C THR A 205 16.22 5.60 34.80
N CYS A 206 14.91 5.49 35.08
CA CYS A 206 13.90 6.50 34.76
C CYS A 206 12.70 6.32 35.68
N GLY A 207 11.87 7.36 35.78
CA GLY A 207 10.59 7.25 36.48
C GLY A 207 9.47 6.78 35.54
N LYS A 208 8.45 6.15 36.09
CA LYS A 208 7.23 5.77 35.36
C LYS A 208 6.02 6.50 35.92
N TYR A 209 5.25 7.11 35.04
CA TYR A 209 3.92 7.64 35.34
C TYR A 209 2.85 6.68 34.86
N HIS A 210 1.94 6.34 35.76
CA HIS A 210 0.77 5.50 35.50
C HIS A 210 -0.48 6.38 35.49
N VAL A 211 -1.08 6.54 34.33
CA VAL A 211 -2.31 7.32 34.12
C VAL A 211 -3.47 6.36 33.90
N CYS A 212 -4.54 6.51 34.68
CA CYS A 212 -5.76 5.74 34.57
C CYS A 212 -6.86 6.63 33.99
N ASN A 213 -7.10 6.53 32.70
CA ASN A 213 -8.20 7.18 31.99
C ASN A 213 -8.65 6.24 30.87
N ASN A 214 -9.82 5.61 31.04
CA ASN A 214 -10.30 4.57 30.11
C ASN A 214 -10.56 5.13 28.72
N GLN A 215 -11.17 6.31 28.60
CA GLN A 215 -11.46 6.93 27.31
C GLN A 215 -10.17 7.19 26.51
N LEU A 216 -9.14 7.75 27.16
CA LEU A 216 -7.85 7.97 26.52
C LEU A 216 -7.14 6.63 26.24
N TYR A 217 -7.23 5.64 27.13
CA TYR A 217 -6.65 4.30 26.92
C TYR A 217 -7.19 3.63 25.67
N GLU A 218 -8.51 3.64 25.48
CA GLU A 218 -9.18 3.10 24.28
C GLU A 218 -8.81 3.91 23.04
N TYR A 219 -8.84 5.24 23.14
CA TYR A 219 -8.49 6.10 22.01
C TYR A 219 -7.07 5.86 21.49
N LEU A 220 -6.11 5.65 22.41
CA LEU A 220 -4.71 5.38 22.06
C LEU A 220 -4.49 4.05 21.32
N GLU A 221 -5.49 3.19 21.24
CA GLU A 221 -5.43 1.97 20.43
C GLU A 221 -5.17 2.25 18.96
N LYS A 222 -5.77 3.32 18.42
CA LYS A 222 -5.61 3.77 17.05
C LYS A 222 -4.15 4.05 16.68
N PHE A 223 -3.33 4.40 17.66
CA PHE A 223 -1.91 4.71 17.47
C PHE A 223 -1.01 3.47 17.41
N GLY A 224 -1.54 2.27 17.57
CA GLY A 224 -0.81 1.02 17.46
C GLY A 224 -0.13 0.54 18.74
N LYS A 225 0.49 -0.64 18.68
CA LYS A 225 1.22 -1.29 19.79
C LYS A 225 2.73 -1.32 19.48
N TYR A 226 3.54 -1.31 20.53
CA TYR A 226 5.01 -1.36 20.49
C TYR A 226 5.63 -0.18 19.72
N ALA A 227 6.88 0.12 19.99
CA ALA A 227 7.57 1.26 19.37
C ALA A 227 7.52 1.22 17.84
N HIS A 228 7.83 0.05 17.24
CA HIS A 228 7.87 -0.15 15.80
C HIS A 228 6.49 -0.24 15.12
N GLY A 229 5.43 -0.57 15.88
CA GLY A 229 4.06 -0.68 15.37
C GLY A 229 3.20 0.57 15.57
N LYS A 230 3.73 1.59 16.23
CA LYS A 230 3.03 2.87 16.40
C LYS A 230 2.94 3.64 15.09
N ARG A 231 1.86 4.41 14.93
CA ARG A 231 1.55 5.25 13.76
C ARG A 231 0.69 6.44 14.18
N ILE A 232 0.55 7.41 13.30
CA ILE A 232 -0.24 8.62 13.53
C ILE A 232 -1.52 8.53 12.69
N PRO A 233 -2.71 8.34 13.27
CA PRO A 233 -3.97 8.23 12.54
C PRO A 233 -4.44 9.57 11.97
N ARG A 234 -5.41 9.52 11.05
CA ARG A 234 -5.97 10.68 10.33
C ARG A 234 -6.36 11.81 11.27
N GLU A 235 -7.02 11.51 12.38
CA GLU A 235 -7.48 12.52 13.34
C GLU A 235 -6.32 13.38 13.85
N ALA A 236 -5.15 12.77 14.11
CA ALA A 236 -3.95 13.50 14.52
C ALA A 236 -3.24 14.18 13.33
N LEU A 237 -3.24 13.58 12.14
CA LEU A 237 -2.68 14.20 10.93
C LEU A 237 -3.46 15.42 10.46
N CYS A 238 -4.78 15.46 10.73
CA CYS A 238 -5.69 16.52 10.30
C CYS A 238 -5.95 17.60 11.37
N LEU A 239 -5.22 17.62 12.48
CA LEU A 239 -5.44 18.57 13.57
C LEU A 239 -5.40 20.04 13.10
N PRO A 240 -6.21 20.93 13.68
CA PRO A 240 -6.01 22.37 13.57
C PRO A 240 -4.61 22.78 14.00
N ARG A 241 -4.06 23.85 13.38
CA ARG A 241 -2.64 24.25 13.54
C ARG A 241 -2.17 24.36 14.99
N GLU A 242 -3.00 24.93 15.86
CA GLU A 242 -2.66 25.09 17.29
C GLU A 242 -2.48 23.72 17.96
N LYS A 243 -3.44 22.82 17.78
CA LYS A 243 -3.40 21.46 18.35
C LYS A 243 -2.28 20.61 17.73
N ALA A 244 -2.05 20.74 16.43
CA ALA A 244 -0.93 20.10 15.74
C ALA A 244 0.43 20.52 16.31
N LYS A 245 0.58 21.80 16.72
CA LYS A 245 1.78 22.28 17.39
C LYS A 245 1.98 21.60 18.74
N TYR A 246 0.93 21.54 19.58
CA TYR A 246 1.01 20.86 20.88
C TYR A 246 1.35 19.37 20.74
N PHE A 247 0.73 18.70 19.77
CA PHE A 247 1.04 17.31 19.47
C PHE A 247 2.50 17.11 19.02
N PHE A 248 2.99 17.99 18.14
CA PHE A 248 4.38 17.98 17.68
C PHE A 248 5.35 18.20 18.84
N ASP A 249 5.11 19.24 19.65
CA ASP A 249 5.95 19.57 20.81
C ASP A 249 5.96 18.42 21.84
N GLY A 250 4.81 17.78 22.07
CA GLY A 250 4.70 16.61 22.95
C GLY A 250 5.57 15.43 22.48
N TYR A 251 5.54 15.12 21.19
CA TYR A 251 6.42 14.08 20.62
C TYR A 251 7.91 14.47 20.72
N MET A 252 8.24 15.69 20.32
CA MET A 252 9.62 16.21 20.36
C MET A 252 10.18 16.30 21.79
N SER A 253 9.33 16.47 22.80
CA SER A 253 9.77 16.47 24.20
C SER A 253 10.29 15.10 24.68
N GLY A 254 9.90 14.00 24.01
CA GLY A 254 10.39 12.63 24.25
C GLY A 254 11.55 12.26 23.34
N ASP A 255 11.25 11.97 22.08
CA ASP A 255 12.19 11.45 21.08
C ASP A 255 13.00 12.53 20.35
N GLY A 256 12.66 13.81 20.54
CA GLY A 256 13.37 14.92 19.92
C GLY A 256 14.74 15.19 20.54
N ARG A 257 15.67 15.67 19.72
CA ARG A 257 16.97 16.15 20.19
C ARG A 257 16.85 17.59 20.72
N SER A 258 17.62 17.89 21.76
CA SER A 258 17.63 19.22 22.38
C SER A 258 18.38 20.28 21.53
N ASP A 259 19.34 19.85 20.71
CA ASP A 259 20.23 20.71 19.92
C ASP A 259 19.68 21.02 18.50
N ARG A 260 18.70 20.27 18.04
CA ARG A 260 18.12 20.44 16.69
C ARG A 260 16.74 19.81 16.57
N GLU A 261 15.94 20.27 15.60
CA GLU A 261 14.65 19.66 15.28
C GLU A 261 14.84 18.33 14.51
N GLU A 262 15.19 17.30 15.25
CA GLU A 262 15.42 15.95 14.75
C GLU A 262 14.85 14.93 15.73
N ALA A 263 14.22 13.89 15.23
CA ALA A 263 13.80 12.76 16.05
C ALA A 263 13.97 11.44 15.28
N THR A 264 14.24 10.37 16.05
CA THR A 264 14.50 9.03 15.52
C THR A 264 13.52 8.03 16.15
N SER A 265 12.97 7.14 15.32
CA SER A 265 12.07 6.07 15.76
C SER A 265 12.37 4.77 15.02
N THR A 266 12.00 3.64 15.63
CA THR A 266 11.95 2.35 14.94
C THR A 266 10.67 2.20 14.08
N SER A 267 9.76 3.16 14.12
CA SER A 267 8.56 3.22 13.29
C SER A 267 8.71 4.22 12.15
N ALA A 268 8.80 3.71 10.92
CA ALA A 268 8.71 4.53 9.71
C ALA A 268 7.39 5.32 9.65
N ALA A 269 6.30 4.72 10.12
CA ALA A 269 4.97 5.34 10.11
C ALA A 269 4.89 6.59 10.99
N ILE A 270 5.55 6.59 12.17
CA ILE A 270 5.66 7.79 13.01
C ILE A 270 6.46 8.87 12.27
N ILE A 271 7.62 8.53 11.74
CA ILE A 271 8.51 9.51 11.10
C ILE A 271 7.83 10.17 9.89
N LEU A 272 7.21 9.39 9.02
CA LEU A 272 6.45 9.93 7.88
C LEU A 272 5.27 10.79 8.34
N GLY A 273 4.54 10.36 9.38
CA GLY A 273 3.43 11.15 9.95
C GLY A 273 3.90 12.44 10.60
N MET A 274 5.02 12.44 11.34
CA MET A 274 5.61 13.65 11.94
C MET A 274 6.09 14.63 10.87
N CYS A 275 6.58 14.14 9.71
CA CYS A 275 6.87 15.00 8.57
C CYS A 275 5.62 15.74 8.08
N ILE A 276 4.46 15.06 7.99
CA ILE A 276 3.19 15.72 7.63
C ILE A 276 2.82 16.80 8.64
N ILE A 277 2.90 16.50 9.94
CA ILE A 277 2.59 17.48 11.01
C ILE A 277 3.53 18.69 10.91
N ALA A 278 4.84 18.48 10.79
CA ALA A 278 5.82 19.56 10.64
C ALA A 278 5.52 20.45 9.43
N GLN A 279 5.17 19.85 8.29
CA GLN A 279 4.84 20.56 7.06
C GLN A 279 3.53 21.34 7.19
N ARG A 280 2.52 20.81 7.87
CA ARG A 280 1.27 21.55 8.16
C ARG A 280 1.49 22.71 9.14
N LEU A 281 2.52 22.64 9.96
CA LEU A 281 2.97 23.77 10.79
C LEU A 281 3.75 24.83 9.99
N GLY A 282 4.04 24.59 8.71
CA GLY A 282 4.80 25.49 7.85
C GLY A 282 6.30 25.45 8.08
N LYS A 283 6.81 24.39 8.73
CA LYS A 283 8.25 24.18 8.91
C LYS A 283 8.92 23.83 7.57
N PRO A 284 10.22 24.10 7.39
CA PRO A 284 10.97 23.63 6.22
C PRO A 284 10.76 22.14 5.96
N VAL A 285 10.78 21.75 4.70
CA VAL A 285 10.55 20.33 4.32
C VAL A 285 11.59 19.45 5.00
N PRO A 286 11.17 18.45 5.81
CA PRO A 286 12.10 17.59 6.53
C PRO A 286 12.87 16.66 5.59
N ALA A 287 14.15 16.44 5.87
CA ALA A 287 14.89 15.30 5.35
C ALA A 287 14.47 14.03 6.10
N VAL A 288 14.41 12.90 5.42
CA VAL A 288 14.11 11.58 6.01
C VAL A 288 15.26 10.64 5.73
N TYR A 289 15.68 9.92 6.76
CA TYR A 289 16.77 8.95 6.69
C TYR A 289 16.29 7.60 7.18
N HIS A 290 16.71 6.55 6.48
CA HIS A 290 16.55 5.17 6.89
C HIS A 290 17.94 4.60 7.21
N THR A 291 18.14 4.11 8.41
CA THR A 291 19.39 3.47 8.84
C THR A 291 19.12 2.01 9.11
N LYS A 292 19.67 1.15 8.25
CA LYS A 292 19.69 -0.29 8.47
C LYS A 292 20.54 -0.61 9.68
N ARG A 293 20.11 -1.56 10.48
CA ARG A 293 20.81 -2.05 11.66
C ARG A 293 21.01 -3.56 11.54
N ASP A 294 22.13 -4.05 12.08
CA ASP A 294 22.31 -5.49 12.25
C ASP A 294 21.24 -6.02 13.20
N GLU A 295 20.70 -7.20 12.91
CA GLU A 295 19.63 -7.79 13.73
C GLU A 295 20.03 -7.97 15.19
N LYS A 296 21.32 -8.12 15.47
CA LYS A 296 21.87 -8.34 16.80
C LYS A 296 22.94 -7.31 17.14
N CYS A 297 22.92 -6.84 18.37
CA CYS A 297 23.96 -5.98 18.93
C CYS A 297 24.22 -6.35 20.39
N ILE A 298 25.40 -5.98 20.92
CA ILE A 298 25.71 -6.14 22.34
C ILE A 298 25.55 -4.80 23.04
N ILE A 299 24.61 -4.73 24.00
CA ILE A 299 24.39 -3.55 24.83
C ILE A 299 24.70 -3.94 26.28
N GLN A 300 25.68 -3.29 26.90
CA GLN A 300 26.12 -3.59 28.27
C GLN A 300 26.38 -5.09 28.53
N GLY A 301 27.03 -5.76 27.57
CA GLY A 301 27.37 -7.17 27.65
C GLY A 301 26.21 -8.15 27.40
N ARG A 302 25.02 -7.66 27.03
CA ARG A 302 23.87 -8.51 26.69
C ARG A 302 23.58 -8.44 25.19
N GLU A 303 23.36 -9.59 24.58
CA GLU A 303 22.87 -9.66 23.19
C GLU A 303 21.44 -9.13 23.14
N CYS A 304 21.23 -8.10 22.32
CA CYS A 304 19.93 -7.47 22.10
C CYS A 304 19.58 -7.52 20.60
N ARG A 305 18.32 -7.76 20.30
CA ARG A 305 17.79 -7.57 18.94
C ARG A 305 17.55 -6.08 18.70
N GLN A 306 18.07 -5.57 17.61
CA GLN A 306 17.78 -4.21 17.17
C GLN A 306 16.99 -4.22 15.86
N ARG A 307 16.36 -3.08 15.58
CA ARG A 307 15.57 -2.85 14.36
C ARG A 307 16.14 -1.67 13.61
N ASP A 308 15.85 -1.60 12.33
CA ASP A 308 16.10 -0.41 11.53
C ASP A 308 15.52 0.83 12.22
N THR A 309 16.18 1.95 12.00
CA THR A 309 15.74 3.24 12.54
C THR A 309 15.48 4.23 11.41
N TYR A 310 14.49 5.08 11.65
CA TYR A 310 14.07 6.13 10.75
C TYR A 310 14.22 7.47 11.47
N THR A 311 14.73 8.48 10.78
CA THR A 311 14.99 9.79 11.36
C THR A 311 14.41 10.87 10.44
N PHE A 312 13.67 11.81 10.99
CA PHE A 312 13.43 13.07 10.29
C PHE A 312 14.30 14.18 10.87
N ARG A 313 14.74 15.10 10.01
CA ARG A 313 15.49 16.28 10.39
C ARG A 313 14.95 17.51 9.67
N ILE A 314 14.66 18.56 10.43
CA ILE A 314 14.25 19.86 9.92
C ILE A 314 15.45 20.80 9.98
N SER A 315 15.91 21.23 8.83
CA SER A 315 17.00 22.21 8.72
C SER A 315 16.42 23.63 8.59
N LYS A 316 17.17 24.65 9.02
CA LYS A 316 16.74 26.06 8.92
C LYS A 316 16.40 26.49 7.50
N ARG A 317 17.04 25.87 6.48
CA ARG A 317 16.74 26.06 5.06
C ARG A 317 16.72 24.70 4.38
N SER A 318 15.68 24.44 3.58
CA SER A 318 15.63 23.28 2.69
C SER A 318 15.78 23.79 1.26
N VAL A 319 16.86 23.39 0.58
CA VAL A 319 17.08 23.68 -0.85
C VAL A 319 16.51 22.57 -1.76
N LYS A 320 16.25 21.38 -1.20
CA LYS A 320 15.80 20.18 -1.91
C LYS A 320 14.31 19.90 -1.79
N GLY A 321 13.59 20.82 -1.13
CA GLY A 321 12.14 20.72 -0.95
C GLY A 321 11.51 22.09 -0.76
N HIS A 322 10.34 22.29 -1.38
CA HIS A 322 9.61 23.55 -1.31
C HIS A 322 8.10 23.30 -1.30
N TYR A 323 7.33 24.35 -0.99
CA TYR A 323 5.87 24.32 -1.01
C TYR A 323 5.35 24.95 -2.29
N ARG A 324 4.33 24.33 -2.89
CA ARG A 324 3.57 24.87 -4.02
C ARG A 324 2.08 24.77 -3.69
N GLY A 325 1.52 25.84 -3.12
CA GLY A 325 0.18 25.82 -2.55
C GLY A 325 0.08 24.79 -1.43
N ARG A 326 -0.83 23.85 -1.57
CA ARG A 326 -1.00 22.73 -0.60
C ARG A 326 -0.09 21.53 -0.85
N TYR A 327 0.70 21.56 -1.90
CA TYR A 327 1.62 20.48 -2.23
C TYR A 327 3.00 20.75 -1.68
N VAL A 328 3.65 19.68 -1.27
CA VAL A 328 5.07 19.64 -0.91
C VAL A 328 5.82 18.99 -2.05
N CYS A 329 6.74 19.71 -2.64
CA CYS A 329 7.59 19.23 -3.72
C CYS A 329 8.97 18.85 -3.17
N ARG A 330 9.50 17.68 -3.55
CA ARG A 330 10.76 17.12 -3.04
C ARG A 330 11.59 16.59 -4.20
N GLU A 331 12.86 16.99 -4.26
CA GLU A 331 13.82 16.54 -5.26
C GLU A 331 13.87 15.01 -5.31
N LEU A 332 13.72 14.43 -6.49
CA LEU A 332 13.97 13.04 -6.75
C LEU A 332 15.44 12.84 -7.13
N TYR A 333 15.98 11.69 -6.82
CA TYR A 333 17.26 11.24 -7.35
C TYR A 333 16.98 10.35 -8.55
N GLN A 334 17.98 10.23 -9.45
CA GLN A 334 17.86 9.38 -10.63
C GLN A 334 17.38 7.99 -10.22
N PRO A 335 16.21 7.52 -10.67
CA PRO A 335 15.76 6.16 -10.41
C PRO A 335 16.71 5.14 -11.03
N THR A 336 16.97 4.07 -10.32
CA THR A 336 17.87 3.02 -10.75
C THR A 336 17.16 1.69 -10.91
N LYS A 337 17.48 0.97 -11.98
CA LYS A 337 16.98 -0.37 -12.22
C LYS A 337 17.66 -1.34 -11.26
N SER A 338 16.88 -2.10 -10.51
CA SER A 338 17.38 -3.16 -9.64
C SER A 338 17.51 -4.47 -10.41
N ASP A 339 18.47 -5.28 -10.02
CA ASP A 339 18.56 -6.66 -10.51
C ASP A 339 17.65 -7.62 -9.75
N ASP A 340 16.98 -7.13 -8.70
CA ASP A 340 16.09 -7.92 -7.87
C ASP A 340 14.70 -8.06 -8.50
N PHE A 341 14.15 -9.26 -8.35
CA PHE A 341 12.75 -9.59 -8.58
C PHE A 341 12.06 -9.82 -7.25
N GLY A 342 10.80 -9.45 -7.14
CA GLY A 342 10.10 -9.59 -5.88
C GLY A 342 8.59 -9.65 -6.02
N THR A 343 7.96 -10.01 -4.89
CA THR A 343 6.52 -9.88 -4.74
C THR A 343 6.14 -8.42 -4.67
N VAL A 344 5.19 -8.02 -5.48
CA VAL A 344 4.70 -6.65 -5.60
C VAL A 344 3.20 -6.57 -5.34
N TYR A 345 2.77 -5.40 -4.87
CA TYR A 345 1.40 -5.10 -4.47
C TYR A 345 0.93 -3.82 -5.12
N ASN A 346 -0.38 -3.72 -5.36
CA ASN A 346 -1.04 -2.48 -5.73
C ASN A 346 -2.41 -2.40 -5.07
N ILE A 347 -2.96 -1.19 -5.00
CA ILE A 347 -4.31 -0.93 -4.50
C ILE A 347 -5.09 -0.12 -5.53
N SER A 348 -6.39 -0.35 -5.57
CA SER A 348 -7.32 0.44 -6.35
C SER A 348 -8.04 1.43 -5.45
N VAL A 349 -8.18 2.68 -5.90
CA VAL A 349 -8.76 3.78 -5.11
C VAL A 349 -9.91 4.40 -5.87
N GLU A 350 -11.02 4.58 -5.15
CA GLU A 350 -12.27 5.17 -5.64
C GLU A 350 -12.06 6.59 -6.21
N GLU A 351 -12.68 6.93 -7.33
CA GLU A 351 -12.73 8.23 -8.01
C GLU A 351 -11.40 8.88 -8.39
N ASP A 352 -10.44 8.99 -7.49
CA ASP A 352 -9.23 9.79 -7.70
C ASP A 352 -8.04 8.99 -8.20
N GLU A 353 -8.14 7.66 -8.17
CA GLU A 353 -7.17 6.71 -8.73
C GLU A 353 -5.71 6.94 -8.30
N SER A 354 -5.53 7.49 -7.10
CA SER A 354 -4.21 7.84 -6.58
C SER A 354 -4.15 7.69 -5.06
N TYR A 355 -2.94 7.56 -4.55
CA TYR A 355 -2.67 7.47 -3.12
C TYR A 355 -1.25 7.95 -2.79
N ILE A 356 -0.89 8.00 -1.51
CA ILE A 356 0.45 8.40 -1.07
C ILE A 356 1.22 7.15 -0.62
N ALA A 357 2.34 6.88 -1.28
CA ALA A 357 3.27 5.80 -1.00
C ALA A 357 4.63 6.37 -0.55
N ASN A 358 5.13 5.97 0.63
CA ASN A 358 6.41 6.43 1.21
C ASN A 358 6.62 7.95 1.18
N GLY A 359 5.54 8.73 1.21
CA GLY A 359 5.56 10.19 1.17
C GLY A 359 5.47 10.82 -0.22
N ALA A 360 5.26 10.06 -1.29
CA ALA A 360 5.05 10.54 -2.65
C ALA A 360 3.65 10.17 -3.16
N ILE A 361 3.00 11.05 -3.92
CA ILE A 361 1.75 10.75 -4.62
C ILE A 361 2.05 9.84 -5.81
N VAL A 362 1.27 8.77 -5.91
CA VAL A 362 1.34 7.78 -6.99
C VAL A 362 -0.05 7.48 -7.53
N HIS A 363 -0.11 6.89 -8.72
CA HIS A 363 -1.37 6.50 -9.33
C HIS A 363 -1.60 4.99 -9.19
N ASN A 364 -2.85 4.59 -9.03
CA ASN A 364 -3.23 3.18 -9.11
C ASN A 364 -3.42 2.73 -10.57
N CYS A 365 -3.70 1.45 -10.78
CA CYS A 365 -3.95 0.88 -12.10
C CYS A 365 -5.45 0.60 -12.26
N GLN A 366 -6.20 1.49 -12.94
CA GLN A 366 -7.64 1.27 -13.13
C GLN A 366 -8.22 1.99 -14.35
N ASP A 367 -8.44 1.27 -15.42
CA ASP A 367 -9.40 1.74 -16.44
C ASP A 367 -10.50 0.71 -16.78
N ILE A 368 -10.40 -0.52 -16.25
CA ILE A 368 -11.35 -1.61 -16.55
C ILE A 368 -12.04 -2.18 -15.30
N SER A 369 -11.79 -1.65 -14.07
CA SER A 369 -12.44 -2.18 -12.86
C SER A 369 -13.72 -1.42 -12.51
N VAL A 370 -14.62 -2.11 -11.79
CA VAL A 370 -15.93 -1.57 -11.30
C VAL A 370 -15.80 -0.26 -10.52
N ALA A 371 -14.62 0.02 -9.97
CA ALA A 371 -14.34 1.16 -9.12
C ALA A 371 -13.70 2.35 -9.83
N GLY A 372 -13.34 2.23 -11.10
CA GLY A 372 -12.86 3.35 -11.92
C GLY A 372 -14.04 4.20 -12.43
N LYS A 373 -13.73 5.28 -13.17
CA LYS A 373 -14.73 6.19 -13.78
C LYS A 373 -15.62 5.50 -14.83
N GLN A 374 -15.55 4.18 -14.96
CA GLN A 374 -16.21 3.38 -15.98
C GLN A 374 -15.99 3.95 -17.41
N LEU A 375 -14.82 4.58 -17.64
CA LEU A 375 -14.44 5.14 -18.93
C LEU A 375 -14.20 4.06 -19.98
N GLY A 376 -14.21 2.78 -19.55
CA GLY A 376 -14.02 1.64 -20.43
C GLY A 376 -12.76 1.80 -21.29
N PHE A 377 -12.88 1.60 -22.57
CA PHE A 377 -11.80 1.78 -23.53
C PHE A 377 -11.45 3.24 -23.89
N GLN A 378 -12.12 4.23 -23.32
CA GLN A 378 -11.71 5.64 -23.48
C GLN A 378 -10.61 6.06 -22.49
N GLY A 379 -10.27 5.23 -21.50
CA GLY A 379 -9.17 5.47 -20.57
C GLY A 379 -7.79 5.20 -21.19
N ASN A 380 -6.77 5.96 -20.80
CA ASN A 380 -5.40 5.89 -21.35
C ASN A 380 -4.72 4.50 -21.21
N ARG A 381 -5.28 3.56 -20.47
CA ARG A 381 -4.71 2.21 -20.20
C ARG A 381 -5.40 1.08 -20.93
N SER A 382 -6.61 1.27 -21.35
CA SER A 382 -7.24 0.44 -22.38
C SER A 382 -6.41 0.49 -23.66
N SER A 383 -5.61 1.55 -23.82
CA SER A 383 -4.59 1.65 -24.87
C SER A 383 -3.58 0.50 -24.89
N LEU A 384 -3.36 -0.21 -23.75
CA LEU A 384 -2.43 -1.36 -23.70
C LEU A 384 -2.99 -2.58 -24.44
N PHE A 385 -4.27 -2.87 -24.29
CA PHE A 385 -4.92 -3.91 -25.10
C PHE A 385 -4.83 -3.57 -26.61
N PHE A 386 -5.17 -2.32 -26.97
CA PHE A 386 -5.05 -1.86 -28.36
C PHE A 386 -3.60 -1.86 -28.85
N ARG A 387 -2.63 -1.59 -27.95
CA ARG A 387 -1.22 -1.72 -28.31
C ARG A 387 -0.82 -3.18 -28.58
N VAL A 388 -1.34 -4.14 -27.80
CA VAL A 388 -1.16 -5.56 -28.09
C VAL A 388 -1.73 -5.89 -29.44
N MET A 389 -2.98 -5.51 -29.71
CA MET A 389 -3.63 -5.76 -31.01
C MET A 389 -2.87 -5.10 -32.16
N TYR A 390 -2.41 -3.85 -31.97
CA TYR A 390 -1.55 -3.17 -32.94
C TYR A 390 -0.25 -3.96 -33.21
N LEU A 391 0.43 -4.45 -32.19
CA LEU A 391 1.66 -5.25 -32.36
C LEU A 391 1.37 -6.56 -33.09
N VAL A 392 0.29 -7.23 -32.72
CA VAL A 392 -0.18 -8.45 -33.47
C VAL A 392 -0.40 -8.14 -34.94
N GLY A 393 -1.05 -7.00 -35.24
CA GLY A 393 -1.30 -6.55 -36.61
C GLY A 393 -0.03 -6.17 -37.41
N GLN A 394 1.08 -5.90 -36.73
CA GLN A 394 2.39 -5.62 -37.37
C GLN A 394 3.21 -6.89 -37.64
N LEU A 395 2.81 -8.04 -37.07
CA LEU A 395 3.47 -9.30 -37.32
C LEU A 395 3.05 -9.85 -38.68
N LYS A 396 3.96 -10.55 -39.32
CA LYS A 396 3.60 -11.40 -40.48
C LYS A 396 2.64 -12.51 -40.01
N GLU A 397 1.77 -12.99 -40.88
CA GLU A 397 0.77 -14.00 -40.54
C GLU A 397 1.40 -15.27 -39.94
N GLU A 398 2.57 -15.65 -40.46
CA GLU A 398 3.36 -16.80 -39.98
C GLU A 398 3.95 -16.61 -38.58
N ASP A 399 4.13 -15.36 -38.12
CA ASP A 399 4.75 -14.99 -36.84
C ASP A 399 3.71 -14.60 -35.76
N LYS A 400 2.43 -14.46 -36.14
CA LYS A 400 1.38 -14.20 -35.17
C LYS A 400 1.28 -15.34 -34.13
N PRO A 401 1.06 -15.06 -32.84
CA PRO A 401 0.83 -16.12 -31.85
C PRO A 401 -0.43 -16.92 -32.18
N THR A 402 -0.39 -18.20 -32.02
CA THR A 402 -1.53 -19.10 -32.28
C THR A 402 -2.67 -18.80 -31.31
N TYR A 403 -2.32 -18.44 -30.06
CA TYR A 403 -3.27 -18.12 -29.02
C TYR A 403 -2.99 -16.75 -28.39
N LEU A 404 -4.06 -16.05 -28.03
CA LEU A 404 -4.03 -14.89 -27.12
C LEU A 404 -4.72 -15.28 -25.84
N PHE A 405 -4.06 -15.06 -24.69
CA PHE A 405 -4.64 -15.31 -23.37
C PHE A 405 -4.82 -14.00 -22.62
N ILE A 406 -6.07 -13.64 -22.34
CA ILE A 406 -6.44 -12.39 -21.69
C ILE A 406 -7.25 -12.71 -20.44
N GLU A 407 -6.79 -12.23 -19.27
CA GLU A 407 -7.53 -12.28 -18.01
C GLU A 407 -8.05 -10.90 -17.66
N ASN A 408 -9.31 -10.83 -17.22
CA ASN A 408 -9.89 -9.59 -16.75
C ASN A 408 -10.95 -9.83 -15.67
N VAL A 409 -11.39 -8.75 -15.02
CA VAL A 409 -12.51 -8.81 -14.08
C VAL A 409 -13.81 -9.12 -14.83
N LYS A 410 -14.74 -9.84 -14.18
CA LYS A 410 -16.07 -10.17 -14.74
C LYS A 410 -16.81 -8.94 -15.27
N ASN A 411 -16.59 -7.78 -14.64
CA ASN A 411 -17.26 -6.53 -15.02
C ASN A 411 -16.93 -6.06 -16.44
N LEU A 412 -15.84 -6.51 -17.06
CA LEU A 412 -15.53 -6.24 -18.47
C LEU A 412 -16.73 -6.55 -19.39
N LEU A 413 -17.51 -7.59 -19.06
CA LEU A 413 -18.68 -8.02 -19.85
C LEU A 413 -19.84 -7.04 -19.79
N SER A 414 -19.91 -6.14 -18.79
CA SER A 414 -21.04 -5.24 -18.54
C SER A 414 -20.71 -3.75 -18.55
N VAL A 415 -19.43 -3.39 -18.53
CA VAL A 415 -18.99 -1.98 -18.62
C VAL A 415 -19.51 -1.35 -19.92
N ASN A 416 -19.99 -0.10 -19.80
CA ASN A 416 -20.61 0.65 -20.91
C ASN A 416 -21.72 -0.15 -21.64
N GLY A 417 -22.53 -0.92 -20.88
CA GLY A 417 -23.60 -1.75 -21.47
C GLY A 417 -23.09 -2.90 -22.32
N GLY A 418 -21.82 -3.34 -22.12
CA GLY A 418 -21.18 -4.41 -22.90
C GLY A 418 -20.41 -3.92 -24.13
N TRP A 419 -20.50 -2.63 -24.47
CA TRP A 419 -19.82 -2.10 -25.66
C TRP A 419 -18.30 -2.22 -25.62
N ASP A 420 -17.68 -2.14 -24.45
CA ASP A 420 -16.23 -2.31 -24.32
C ASP A 420 -15.80 -3.75 -24.61
N PHE A 421 -16.57 -4.71 -24.15
CA PHE A 421 -16.30 -6.11 -24.48
C PHE A 421 -16.52 -6.40 -25.96
N ALA A 422 -17.59 -5.87 -26.55
CA ALA A 422 -17.85 -5.98 -28.00
C ALA A 422 -16.69 -5.39 -28.82
N ARG A 423 -16.16 -4.23 -28.42
CA ARG A 423 -15.01 -3.61 -29.08
C ARG A 423 -13.73 -4.46 -28.96
N LEU A 424 -13.50 -5.09 -27.79
CA LEU A 424 -12.39 -6.03 -27.61
C LEU A 424 -12.49 -7.17 -28.64
N LEU A 425 -13.66 -7.75 -28.78
CA LEU A 425 -13.91 -8.84 -29.76
C LEU A 425 -13.68 -8.39 -31.21
N ILE A 426 -14.14 -7.17 -31.56
CA ILE A 426 -13.93 -6.58 -32.90
C ILE A 426 -12.43 -6.40 -33.20
N GLU A 427 -11.65 -5.86 -32.23
CA GLU A 427 -10.21 -5.69 -32.41
C GLU A 427 -9.48 -7.05 -32.59
N MET A 428 -9.89 -8.07 -31.83
CA MET A 428 -9.37 -9.43 -32.01
C MET A 428 -9.72 -10.00 -33.40
N GLU A 429 -10.97 -9.83 -33.84
CA GLU A 429 -11.45 -10.25 -35.13
C GLU A 429 -10.67 -9.60 -36.29
N GLN A 430 -10.43 -8.28 -36.21
CA GLN A 430 -9.66 -7.53 -37.20
C GLN A 430 -8.21 -8.03 -37.32
N GLN A 431 -7.64 -8.61 -36.26
CA GLN A 431 -6.31 -9.22 -36.28
C GLN A 431 -6.34 -10.71 -36.68
N GLY A 432 -7.51 -11.24 -37.05
CA GLY A 432 -7.66 -12.60 -37.52
C GLY A 432 -7.91 -13.64 -36.43
N TYR A 433 -8.35 -13.23 -35.23
CA TYR A 433 -8.63 -14.14 -34.13
C TYR A 433 -10.13 -14.32 -33.90
N ASP A 434 -10.54 -15.56 -33.75
CA ASP A 434 -11.81 -15.93 -33.15
C ASP A 434 -11.65 -16.00 -31.65
N ALA A 435 -12.65 -15.53 -30.88
CA ALA A 435 -12.57 -15.47 -29.43
C ALA A 435 -13.58 -16.39 -28.77
N GLU A 436 -13.14 -17.10 -27.74
CA GLU A 436 -14.01 -17.75 -26.75
C GLU A 436 -13.73 -17.20 -25.37
N TRP A 437 -14.70 -17.23 -24.48
CA TRP A 437 -14.53 -16.71 -23.13
C TRP A 437 -15.39 -17.44 -22.11
N GLN A 438 -14.92 -17.43 -20.85
CA GLN A 438 -15.66 -17.97 -19.71
C GLN A 438 -15.36 -17.17 -18.47
N VAL A 439 -16.38 -16.99 -17.60
CA VAL A 439 -16.18 -16.48 -16.25
C VAL A 439 -15.94 -17.66 -15.34
N LEU A 440 -14.75 -17.69 -14.71
CA LEU A 440 -14.37 -18.71 -13.76
C LEU A 440 -14.26 -18.09 -12.38
N ASN A 441 -14.57 -18.87 -11.34
CA ASN A 441 -14.44 -18.46 -9.95
C ASN A 441 -13.42 -19.37 -9.27
N SER A 442 -12.42 -18.79 -8.61
CA SER A 442 -11.36 -19.56 -7.95
C SER A 442 -11.88 -20.56 -6.90
N LYS A 443 -13.04 -20.29 -6.28
CA LYS A 443 -13.68 -21.22 -5.33
C LYS A 443 -14.06 -22.56 -5.96
N ASP A 444 -14.39 -22.57 -7.26
CA ASP A 444 -14.80 -23.75 -7.99
C ASP A 444 -13.61 -24.66 -8.35
N PHE A 445 -12.37 -24.20 -8.04
CA PHE A 445 -11.10 -24.91 -8.28
C PHE A 445 -10.30 -25.17 -6.99
N GLY A 446 -11.00 -25.31 -5.85
CA GLY A 446 -10.37 -25.67 -4.58
C GLY A 446 -9.63 -24.52 -3.87
N VAL A 447 -9.69 -23.29 -4.39
CA VAL A 447 -9.12 -22.10 -3.71
C VAL A 447 -10.21 -21.47 -2.84
N PRO A 448 -10.02 -21.32 -1.51
CA PRO A 448 -11.04 -20.80 -0.61
C PRO A 448 -11.21 -19.26 -0.76
N GLN A 449 -11.42 -18.80 -2.00
CA GLN A 449 -11.60 -17.39 -2.32
C GLN A 449 -12.68 -17.23 -3.40
N ASN A 450 -13.71 -16.45 -3.11
CA ASN A 450 -14.71 -16.07 -4.12
C ASN A 450 -14.14 -14.96 -5.03
N ARG A 451 -13.49 -15.36 -6.14
CA ARG A 451 -12.83 -14.46 -7.09
C ARG A 451 -13.26 -14.80 -8.51
N GLU A 452 -14.24 -14.07 -9.05
CA GLU A 452 -14.70 -14.23 -10.43
C GLU A 452 -13.78 -13.47 -11.40
N ARG A 453 -13.37 -14.12 -12.47
CA ARG A 453 -12.57 -13.56 -13.57
C ARG A 453 -13.10 -14.01 -14.90
N CYS A 454 -13.08 -13.10 -15.87
CA CYS A 454 -13.34 -13.40 -17.26
C CYS A 454 -12.01 -13.75 -17.93
N PHE A 455 -11.92 -14.98 -18.43
CA PHE A 455 -10.82 -15.45 -19.26
C PHE A 455 -11.27 -15.45 -20.71
N ILE A 456 -10.44 -14.90 -21.59
CA ILE A 456 -10.70 -14.79 -23.02
C ILE A 456 -9.53 -15.42 -23.75
N ILE A 457 -9.83 -16.35 -24.63
CA ILE A 457 -8.86 -17.03 -25.49
C ILE A 457 -9.10 -16.59 -26.93
N GLY A 458 -8.08 -16.06 -27.56
CA GLY A 458 -8.09 -15.79 -29.00
C GLY A 458 -7.44 -16.94 -29.76
N HIS A 459 -8.09 -17.39 -30.81
CA HIS A 459 -7.63 -18.46 -31.73
C HIS A 459 -7.32 -17.86 -33.09
N LEU A 460 -6.08 -17.95 -33.54
CA LEU A 460 -5.70 -17.44 -34.84
C LEU A 460 -6.35 -18.30 -35.96
N ARG A 461 -7.12 -17.66 -36.83
CA ARG A 461 -7.74 -18.31 -37.95
C ARG A 461 -6.70 -18.93 -38.90
N GLY A 462 -7.04 -20.06 -39.49
CA GLY A 462 -6.13 -20.77 -40.39
C GLY A 462 -5.06 -21.62 -39.70
N ARG A 463 -5.00 -21.62 -38.36
CA ARG A 463 -4.18 -22.56 -37.59
C ARG A 463 -5.06 -23.61 -36.89
N SER A 464 -4.50 -24.80 -36.69
CA SER A 464 -5.17 -25.83 -35.91
C SER A 464 -5.16 -25.42 -34.45
N THR A 465 -6.32 -25.08 -33.89
CA THR A 465 -6.51 -24.69 -32.49
C THR A 465 -7.59 -25.56 -31.87
N SER A 466 -7.43 -25.89 -30.59
CA SER A 466 -8.41 -26.63 -29.80
C SER A 466 -9.28 -25.68 -29.03
N LYS A 467 -10.58 -25.95 -28.94
CA LYS A 467 -11.49 -25.24 -28.04
C LYS A 467 -11.05 -25.45 -26.60
N VAL A 468 -11.00 -24.39 -25.82
CA VAL A 468 -10.54 -24.39 -24.43
C VAL A 468 -11.73 -24.41 -23.45
N PHE A 469 -12.79 -23.66 -23.75
CA PHE A 469 -13.97 -23.56 -22.89
C PHE A 469 -15.13 -24.45 -23.37
N PRO A 470 -15.99 -24.95 -22.51
CA PRO A 470 -16.02 -24.69 -21.06
C PRO A 470 -14.98 -25.50 -20.28
N ILE A 471 -14.37 -24.82 -19.27
CA ILE A 471 -13.63 -25.48 -18.21
C ILE A 471 -14.63 -25.69 -17.07
N GLU A 472 -14.89 -26.94 -16.72
CA GLU A 472 -15.72 -27.28 -15.58
C GLU A 472 -14.86 -27.26 -14.32
N GLY A 473 -15.38 -26.66 -13.22
CA GLY A 473 -14.73 -26.76 -11.91
C GLY A 473 -14.62 -28.24 -11.52
N THR A 474 -13.64 -28.56 -10.70
CA THR A 474 -13.45 -29.93 -10.19
C THR A 474 -14.76 -30.42 -9.58
N ASP A 475 -15.35 -31.37 -10.28
CA ASP A 475 -16.70 -31.89 -10.14
C ASP A 475 -17.27 -31.94 -8.73
N GLY A 476 -18.57 -31.72 -8.63
CA GLY A 476 -19.52 -31.84 -7.55
C GLY A 476 -19.38 -32.95 -6.50
N LYS A 477 -18.28 -33.68 -6.49
CA LYS A 477 -17.83 -34.52 -5.36
C LYS A 477 -16.99 -33.74 -4.34
N ASN A 478 -16.50 -32.54 -4.70
CA ASN A 478 -15.83 -31.57 -3.84
C ASN A 478 -16.43 -30.17 -3.96
N SER A 479 -17.74 -30.05 -4.14
CA SER A 479 -18.43 -28.79 -3.87
C SER A 479 -18.36 -28.56 -2.36
N VAL A 480 -17.22 -28.04 -1.92
CA VAL A 480 -17.04 -27.62 -0.53
C VAL A 480 -17.97 -26.43 -0.34
N SER A 481 -19.19 -26.72 0.08
CA SER A 481 -20.18 -25.69 0.39
C SER A 481 -19.71 -24.85 1.56
N LEU A 482 -20.17 -23.60 1.65
CA LEU A 482 -20.06 -22.79 2.88
C LEU A 482 -20.87 -23.49 3.98
N ASN A 483 -20.24 -24.42 4.68
CA ASN A 483 -20.91 -25.15 5.76
C ASN A 483 -20.87 -24.31 7.03
N LEU A 484 -21.99 -23.67 7.34
CA LEU A 484 -22.19 -22.94 8.58
C LEU A 484 -22.26 -23.96 9.74
N PHE A 485 -21.29 -23.87 10.65
CA PHE A 485 -21.28 -24.72 11.87
C PHE A 485 -22.20 -24.14 12.94
N GLY A 486 -22.28 -22.81 13.07
CA GLY A 486 -23.10 -22.14 14.06
C GLY A 486 -23.03 -20.61 13.99
N LEU A 487 -23.77 -19.98 14.87
CA LEU A 487 -23.81 -18.52 15.03
C LEU A 487 -23.31 -18.15 16.43
N ILE A 488 -22.50 -17.13 16.55
CA ILE A 488 -22.12 -16.57 17.86
C ILE A 488 -23.28 -15.66 18.31
N ASP A 489 -23.74 -15.87 19.52
CA ASP A 489 -24.84 -15.12 20.16
C ASP A 489 -26.14 -15.06 19.34
N GLY A 490 -26.40 -16.04 18.48
CA GLY A 490 -27.61 -16.13 17.66
C GLY A 490 -27.76 -15.06 16.60
N LYS A 491 -26.75 -14.22 16.37
CA LYS A 491 -26.75 -13.16 15.38
C LYS A 491 -26.33 -13.67 14.00
N ASN A 492 -27.04 -13.28 12.95
CA ASN A 492 -26.80 -13.74 11.59
C ASN A 492 -25.98 -12.72 10.76
N SER A 493 -25.11 -11.94 11.37
CA SER A 493 -24.15 -11.13 10.61
C SER A 493 -22.95 -11.98 10.19
N GLN A 494 -22.27 -11.60 9.11
CA GLN A 494 -21.15 -12.38 8.58
C GLN A 494 -20.02 -12.61 9.62
N LYS A 495 -19.84 -11.67 10.54
CA LYS A 495 -18.85 -11.74 11.63
C LYS A 495 -19.19 -12.73 12.74
N ASP A 496 -20.46 -13.11 12.85
CA ASP A 496 -20.96 -13.97 13.94
C ASP A 496 -21.14 -15.43 13.49
N ARG A 497 -20.80 -15.75 12.24
CA ARG A 497 -20.90 -17.09 11.67
C ARG A 497 -19.64 -17.89 11.95
N VAL A 498 -19.81 -19.12 12.40
CA VAL A 498 -18.75 -20.12 12.57
C VAL A 498 -18.89 -21.14 11.45
N TYR A 499 -17.82 -21.39 10.72
CA TYR A 499 -17.81 -22.31 9.58
C TYR A 499 -17.14 -23.63 9.96
N SER A 500 -17.60 -24.72 9.35
CA SER A 500 -16.97 -26.04 9.54
C SER A 500 -15.54 -26.02 8.98
N GLN A 501 -14.64 -26.75 9.65
CA GLN A 501 -13.26 -26.94 9.17
C GLN A 501 -13.20 -27.66 7.81
N ASP A 502 -14.21 -28.46 7.48
CA ASP A 502 -14.32 -29.22 6.24
C ASP A 502 -15.06 -28.45 5.14
N GLY A 503 -15.42 -27.17 5.39
CA GLY A 503 -16.14 -26.29 4.47
C GLY A 503 -15.27 -25.19 3.86
N LEU A 504 -15.76 -24.57 2.76
CA LEU A 504 -15.19 -23.31 2.26
C LEU A 504 -15.47 -22.18 3.25
N ALA A 505 -14.44 -21.45 3.64
CA ALA A 505 -14.63 -20.16 4.30
C ALA A 505 -15.08 -19.10 3.27
N PRO A 506 -15.93 -18.12 3.65
CA PRO A 506 -16.16 -16.95 2.82
C PRO A 506 -14.82 -16.28 2.53
N THR A 507 -14.73 -15.52 1.44
CA THR A 507 -13.52 -14.76 1.07
C THR A 507 -12.92 -14.16 2.33
N VAL A 508 -11.71 -14.60 2.69
CA VAL A 508 -10.95 -13.99 3.77
C VAL A 508 -10.67 -12.57 3.32
N SER A 509 -11.57 -11.67 3.70
CA SER A 509 -11.27 -10.24 3.62
C SER A 509 -10.06 -10.08 4.51
N THR A 510 -8.93 -9.62 3.95
CA THR A 510 -7.76 -9.27 4.74
C THR A 510 -8.23 -8.33 5.84
N CYS A 511 -8.25 -8.83 7.06
CA CYS A 511 -8.87 -8.29 8.26
C CYS A 511 -8.77 -6.77 8.38
N GLY A 512 -9.72 -6.07 7.80
CA GLY A 512 -9.97 -4.65 8.04
C GLY A 512 -10.81 -4.53 9.29
N GLY A 513 -10.20 -4.12 10.39
CA GLY A 513 -10.71 -3.89 11.72
C GLY A 513 -12.21 -4.02 11.95
N GLY A 514 -12.60 -5.04 12.67
CA GLY A 514 -13.96 -5.27 13.11
C GLY A 514 -14.40 -6.74 12.95
N ASN A 515 -13.79 -7.68 13.69
CA ASN A 515 -14.30 -9.06 13.91
C ASN A 515 -14.95 -9.76 12.69
N THR A 516 -14.42 -9.56 11.48
CA THR A 516 -14.92 -10.17 10.23
C THR A 516 -14.15 -11.42 9.83
N GLU A 517 -13.30 -11.93 10.71
CA GLU A 517 -12.56 -13.18 10.47
C GLU A 517 -13.52 -14.36 10.48
N PRO A 518 -13.47 -15.24 9.47
CA PRO A 518 -14.19 -16.49 9.53
C PRO A 518 -13.67 -17.30 10.72
N LYS A 519 -14.57 -17.74 11.59
CA LYS A 519 -14.24 -18.51 12.77
C LYS A 519 -14.43 -19.99 12.48
N VAL A 520 -13.39 -20.76 12.75
CA VAL A 520 -13.40 -22.22 12.62
C VAL A 520 -13.18 -22.80 14.01
N PRO A 521 -14.00 -23.76 14.47
CA PRO A 521 -13.77 -24.41 15.75
C PRO A 521 -12.49 -25.25 15.68
N ILE A 522 -11.59 -25.07 16.66
CA ILE A 522 -10.45 -25.97 16.87
C ILE A 522 -10.89 -26.97 17.91
N ILE A 523 -11.09 -28.21 17.50
CA ILE A 523 -11.38 -29.31 18.41
C ILE A 523 -10.05 -29.89 18.85
N PHE A 524 -9.69 -29.70 20.13
CA PHE A 524 -8.57 -30.43 20.73
C PHE A 524 -9.06 -31.83 21.05
N ASP A 525 -8.45 -32.83 20.44
CA ASP A 525 -8.64 -34.21 20.86
C ASP A 525 -7.93 -34.39 22.20
N THR A 526 -8.72 -34.61 23.26
CA THR A 526 -8.24 -34.85 24.64
C THR A 526 -8.23 -36.33 24.95
N SER A 527 -8.03 -37.20 23.95
CA SER A 527 -7.86 -38.63 24.22
C SER A 527 -6.39 -38.96 24.54
#